data_77ac1baed700c22f92e9471145ba3e02
#
_entry.id   77ac1baed700c22f92e9471145ba3e02
#
_cell.length_a   1.000
_cell.length_b   1.000
_cell.length_c   1.000
_cell.angle_alpha   90.00
_cell.angle_beta   90.00
_cell.angle_gamma   90.00
#
_symmetry.space_group_name_H-M   'P 1'
#
loop_
_entity.id
_entity.type
_entity.pdbx_description
1 polymer ?
#
loop_
_entity_poly.entity_id
_entity_poly.type
_entity_poly.pdbx_seq_one_letter_code
_entity_poly.pdbx_strand_id
1 'polypeptide(L)'
;MKLLVTILVLASGLMASDEKSAKDASHYEMTTYVLGILRKGPNWGSGTKEESTRIQEGHMANIRKMAEAGKLIVAGPMGDDGDLRGIFIFEAKSPEEVRAMTEEDPAIKSGRLVLEMHPWYAAAGLRVNDPKTAK
;
A
#
# COMPACT_ATOMS: atom_id res chain seq x y z
N MET A 1 77.20 21.86 6.48
CA MET A 1 76.25 20.98 5.80
C MET A 1 74.93 21.05 6.60
N LYS A 2 73.95 21.78 6.08
CA LYS A 2 72.63 21.89 6.73
C LYS A 2 71.64 20.98 6.00
N LEU A 3 71.18 19.97 6.68
CA LEU A 3 70.18 19.02 6.15
C LEU A 3 68.80 19.64 6.31
N LEU A 4 68.15 19.99 5.19
CA LEU A 4 66.75 20.42 5.20
C LEU A 4 65.85 19.19 5.18
N VAL A 5 65.14 19.00 6.29
CA VAL A 5 64.06 17.99 6.38
C VAL A 5 62.76 18.67 5.91
N THR A 6 62.32 18.28 4.72
CA THR A 6 61.02 18.72 4.19
C THR A 6 59.93 17.81 4.76
N ILE A 7 59.11 18.32 5.65
CA ILE A 7 57.94 17.61 6.18
C ILE A 7 56.82 17.76 5.17
N LEU A 8 56.45 16.66 4.53
CA LEU A 8 55.31 16.55 3.64
C LEU A 8 54.06 16.39 4.51
N VAL A 9 53.27 17.46 4.63
CA VAL A 9 51.94 17.39 5.29
C VAL A 9 50.98 16.85 4.21
N LEU A 10 50.60 15.58 4.33
CA LEU A 10 49.48 15.02 3.57
C LEU A 10 48.19 15.53 4.19
N ALA A 11 47.45 16.35 3.44
CA ALA A 11 46.14 16.82 3.79
C ALA A 11 45.12 15.65 3.78
N SER A 12 44.71 15.24 4.94
CA SER A 12 43.54 14.34 5.10
C SER A 12 42.26 15.16 4.97
N GLY A 13 41.87 15.37 3.73
CA GLY A 13 40.60 16.04 3.45
C GLY A 13 39.80 15.18 2.49
N LEU A 14 39.08 14.19 2.99
CA LEU A 14 37.93 13.58 2.31
C LEU A 14 37.27 12.56 3.24
N MET A 15 36.28 12.95 4.00
CA MET A 15 35.22 12.07 4.59
C MET A 15 34.15 12.87 5.34
N ALA A 16 33.73 14.03 4.80
CA ALA A 16 32.62 14.81 5.40
C ALA A 16 31.34 14.81 4.58
N SER A 17 31.31 14.16 3.40
CA SER A 17 30.15 14.18 2.51
C SER A 17 29.18 13.01 2.66
N ASP A 18 29.61 11.88 3.24
CA ASP A 18 28.75 10.69 3.35
C ASP A 18 27.89 10.65 4.60
N GLU A 19 28.29 11.32 5.68
CA GLU A 19 27.48 11.35 6.92
C GLU A 19 26.23 12.25 6.82
N LYS A 20 26.26 13.29 6.01
CA LYS A 20 25.11 14.19 5.83
C LYS A 20 24.03 13.54 4.96
N SER A 21 24.42 12.73 3.98
CA SER A 21 23.49 11.97 3.14
C SER A 21 22.78 10.85 3.89
N ALA A 22 23.45 10.20 4.83
CA ALA A 22 22.87 9.14 5.65
C ALA A 22 21.91 9.69 6.73
N LYS A 23 22.09 10.91 7.21
CA LYS A 23 21.20 11.56 8.18
C LYS A 23 19.91 12.09 7.56
N ASP A 24 19.91 12.46 6.28
CA ASP A 24 18.72 12.93 5.57
C ASP A 24 17.83 11.80 5.04
N ALA A 25 18.35 10.57 4.95
CA ALA A 25 17.61 9.42 4.40
C ALA A 25 16.68 8.72 5.42
N SER A 26 16.54 9.18 6.67
CA SER A 26 16.02 8.32 7.74
C SER A 26 14.86 8.87 8.57
N HIS A 27 14.10 9.85 8.12
CA HIS A 27 12.96 10.32 8.92
C HIS A 27 11.64 10.22 8.16
N TYR A 28 11.31 9.00 7.68
CA TYR A 28 9.92 8.69 7.36
C TYR A 28 9.19 8.38 8.68
N GLU A 29 8.20 9.19 9.01
CA GLU A 29 7.25 8.83 10.03
C GLU A 29 6.54 7.55 9.59
N MET A 30 6.48 6.56 10.48
CA MET A 30 5.90 5.25 10.18
C MET A 30 4.55 5.11 10.89
N THR A 31 3.63 4.42 10.26
CA THR A 31 2.32 4.10 10.84
C THR A 31 1.84 2.72 10.41
N THR A 32 0.80 2.24 11.07
CA THR A 32 0.15 0.99 10.69
C THR A 32 -1.05 1.31 9.80
N TYR A 33 -1.11 0.62 8.66
CA TYR A 33 -2.27 0.47 7.78
C TYR A 33 -2.80 -0.96 7.86
N VAL A 34 -3.89 -1.24 7.17
CA VAL A 34 -4.33 -2.62 6.90
C VAL A 34 -4.19 -2.87 5.40
N LEU A 35 -3.40 -3.89 5.06
CA LEU A 35 -3.29 -4.42 3.70
C LEU A 35 -4.31 -5.53 3.52
N GLY A 36 -5.20 -5.37 2.54
CA GLY A 36 -6.14 -6.39 2.09
C GLY A 36 -5.68 -7.02 0.79
N ILE A 37 -5.63 -8.33 0.75
CA ILE A 37 -5.27 -9.11 -0.44
C ILE A 37 -6.51 -9.86 -0.90
N LEU A 38 -7.00 -9.54 -2.10
CA LEU A 38 -8.15 -10.20 -2.72
C LEU A 38 -7.68 -11.35 -3.60
N ARG A 39 -8.22 -12.54 -3.34
CA ARG A 39 -7.95 -13.76 -4.10
C ARG A 39 -9.21 -14.33 -4.72
N LYS A 40 -9.06 -15.19 -5.73
CA LYS A 40 -10.17 -16.01 -6.23
C LYS A 40 -10.75 -16.83 -5.07
N GLY A 41 -12.05 -16.73 -4.87
CA GLY A 41 -12.77 -17.52 -3.88
C GLY A 41 -13.28 -18.84 -4.47
N PRO A 42 -13.91 -19.72 -3.65
CA PRO A 42 -14.40 -21.02 -4.09
C PRO A 42 -15.47 -20.92 -5.17
N ASN A 43 -16.18 -19.79 -5.26
CA ASN A 43 -17.23 -19.56 -6.26
C ASN A 43 -16.77 -18.62 -7.40
N TRP A 44 -15.45 -18.48 -7.59
CA TRP A 44 -14.91 -17.71 -8.70
C TRP A 44 -15.39 -18.24 -10.06
N GLY A 45 -15.97 -17.36 -10.89
CA GLY A 45 -16.46 -17.75 -12.21
C GLY A 45 -17.80 -18.51 -12.23
N SER A 46 -18.41 -18.73 -11.05
CA SER A 46 -19.73 -19.39 -10.95
C SER A 46 -20.88 -18.42 -11.22
N GLY A 47 -22.06 -18.97 -11.54
CA GLY A 47 -23.30 -18.21 -11.72
C GLY A 47 -23.50 -17.70 -13.15
N THR A 48 -24.60 -16.99 -13.34
CA THR A 48 -24.96 -16.39 -14.62
C THR A 48 -24.22 -15.08 -14.88
N LYS A 49 -24.25 -14.61 -16.13
CA LYS A 49 -23.69 -13.31 -16.49
C LYS A 49 -24.37 -12.16 -15.73
N GLU A 50 -25.70 -12.22 -15.61
CA GLU A 50 -26.51 -11.22 -14.90
C GLU A 50 -26.17 -11.16 -13.41
N GLU A 51 -25.98 -12.32 -12.79
CA GLU A 51 -25.55 -12.43 -11.40
C GLU A 51 -24.14 -11.88 -11.22
N SER A 52 -23.22 -12.21 -12.11
CA SER A 52 -21.86 -11.68 -12.12
C SER A 52 -21.84 -10.16 -12.21
N THR A 53 -22.68 -9.58 -13.08
CA THR A 53 -22.81 -8.13 -13.23
C THR A 53 -23.30 -7.48 -11.93
N ARG A 54 -24.35 -8.02 -11.29
CA ARG A 54 -24.88 -7.49 -10.02
C ARG A 54 -23.84 -7.55 -8.89
N ILE A 55 -23.09 -8.66 -8.79
CA ILE A 55 -22.04 -8.81 -7.80
C ILE A 55 -20.93 -7.77 -8.04
N GLN A 56 -20.51 -7.59 -9.28
CA GLN A 56 -19.50 -6.59 -9.64
C GLN A 56 -19.95 -5.16 -9.33
N GLU A 57 -21.18 -4.80 -9.68
CA GLU A 57 -21.75 -3.49 -9.36
C GLU A 57 -21.79 -3.25 -7.85
N GLY A 58 -22.23 -4.23 -7.07
CA GLY A 58 -22.26 -4.17 -5.62
C GLY A 58 -20.86 -4.07 -5.01
N HIS A 59 -19.88 -4.81 -5.54
CA HIS A 59 -18.48 -4.71 -5.16
C HIS A 59 -17.93 -3.29 -5.38
N MET A 60 -18.15 -2.72 -6.56
CA MET A 60 -17.72 -1.36 -6.87
C MET A 60 -18.44 -0.31 -6.01
N ALA A 61 -19.71 -0.52 -5.67
CA ALA A 61 -20.45 0.36 -4.77
C ALA A 61 -19.87 0.30 -3.34
N ASN A 62 -19.50 -0.89 -2.86
CA ASN A 62 -18.88 -1.04 -1.55
C ASN A 62 -17.49 -0.38 -1.50
N ILE A 63 -16.68 -0.52 -2.54
CA ILE A 63 -15.40 0.19 -2.67
C ILE A 63 -15.59 1.71 -2.52
N ARG A 64 -16.56 2.29 -3.25
CA ARG A 64 -16.86 3.73 -3.14
C ARG A 64 -17.30 4.11 -1.72
N LYS A 65 -18.18 3.32 -1.10
CA LYS A 65 -18.64 3.53 0.29
C LYS A 65 -17.49 3.57 1.28
N MET A 66 -16.54 2.63 1.16
CA MET A 66 -15.37 2.56 2.04
C MET A 66 -14.41 3.74 1.81
N ALA A 67 -14.25 4.17 0.55
CA ALA A 67 -13.42 5.33 0.20
C ALA A 67 -14.06 6.65 0.71
N GLU A 68 -15.36 6.85 0.52
CA GLU A 68 -16.12 8.00 1.02
C GLU A 68 -16.11 8.09 2.55
N ALA A 69 -16.09 6.95 3.23
CA ALA A 69 -15.92 6.88 4.69
C ALA A 69 -14.49 7.21 5.16
N GLY A 70 -13.55 7.48 4.23
CA GLY A 70 -12.15 7.76 4.54
C GLY A 70 -11.36 6.55 5.04
N LYS A 71 -11.89 5.33 4.89
CA LYS A 71 -11.23 4.10 5.35
C LYS A 71 -10.40 3.44 4.28
N LEU A 72 -10.84 3.44 3.03
CA LEU A 72 -10.11 2.86 1.90
C LEU A 72 -9.28 3.92 1.19
N ILE A 73 -7.96 3.78 1.22
CA ILE A 73 -7.02 4.72 0.59
C ILE A 73 -6.77 4.30 -0.86
N VAL A 74 -6.51 3.01 -1.08
CA VAL A 74 -6.18 2.44 -2.39
C VAL A 74 -7.00 1.17 -2.60
N ALA A 75 -7.57 1.04 -3.80
CA ALA A 75 -8.16 -0.19 -4.32
C ALA A 75 -7.75 -0.34 -5.78
N GLY A 76 -7.36 -1.55 -6.16
CA GLY A 76 -7.00 -1.81 -7.54
C GLY A 76 -6.94 -3.30 -7.87
N PRO A 77 -7.39 -3.69 -9.08
CA PRO A 77 -7.26 -5.05 -9.55
C PRO A 77 -5.83 -5.34 -10.01
N MET A 78 -5.46 -6.64 -10.00
CA MET A 78 -4.26 -7.09 -10.71
C MET A 78 -4.50 -7.08 -12.22
N GLY A 79 -3.44 -6.80 -12.97
CA GLY A 79 -3.48 -6.75 -14.43
C GLY A 79 -3.31 -8.11 -15.12
N ASP A 80 -3.07 -9.17 -14.36
CA ASP A 80 -2.96 -10.54 -14.84
C ASP A 80 -4.18 -11.40 -14.44
N ASP A 81 -4.22 -12.66 -14.88
CA ASP A 81 -5.29 -13.62 -14.60
C ASP A 81 -4.96 -14.60 -13.47
N GLY A 82 -3.96 -14.30 -12.64
CA GLY A 82 -3.53 -15.14 -11.52
C GLY A 82 -4.61 -15.30 -10.43
N ASP A 83 -4.25 -16.00 -9.37
CA ASP A 83 -5.10 -16.19 -8.20
C ASP A 83 -5.30 -14.89 -7.41
N LEU A 84 -4.27 -14.05 -7.34
CA LEU A 84 -4.33 -12.73 -6.75
C LEU A 84 -5.14 -11.79 -7.65
N ARG A 85 -6.24 -11.23 -7.11
CA ARG A 85 -7.19 -10.44 -7.91
C ARG A 85 -7.09 -8.94 -7.68
N GLY A 86 -6.63 -8.53 -6.54
CA GLY A 86 -6.53 -7.11 -6.23
C GLY A 86 -5.97 -6.82 -4.85
N ILE A 87 -5.76 -5.55 -4.57
CA ILE A 87 -5.26 -5.05 -3.29
C ILE A 87 -6.17 -3.93 -2.79
N PHE A 88 -6.40 -3.94 -1.48
CA PHE A 88 -6.93 -2.84 -0.69
C PHE A 88 -5.87 -2.33 0.28
N ILE A 89 -5.82 -1.02 0.48
CA ILE A 89 -5.06 -0.42 1.57
C ILE A 89 -6.01 0.48 2.36
N PHE A 90 -6.14 0.18 3.66
CA PHE A 90 -7.04 0.89 4.56
C PHE A 90 -6.26 1.77 5.54
N GLU A 91 -6.82 2.94 5.82
CA GLU A 91 -6.43 3.75 6.97
C GLU A 91 -7.12 3.21 8.22
N ALA A 92 -6.49 2.21 8.81
CA ALA A 92 -6.96 1.51 10.01
C ALA A 92 -5.75 0.92 10.74
N LYS A 93 -5.90 0.71 12.06
CA LYS A 93 -4.82 0.15 12.89
C LYS A 93 -4.89 -1.37 12.98
N SER A 94 -6.07 -1.94 12.72
CA SER A 94 -6.27 -3.40 12.75
C SER A 94 -7.31 -3.83 11.72
N PRO A 95 -7.27 -5.10 11.27
CA PRO A 95 -8.30 -5.67 10.40
C PRO A 95 -9.72 -5.55 10.96
N GLU A 96 -9.88 -5.62 12.28
CA GLU A 96 -11.18 -5.55 12.96
C GLU A 96 -11.91 -4.23 12.70
N GLU A 97 -11.17 -3.10 12.58
CA GLU A 97 -11.77 -1.78 12.32
C GLU A 97 -12.51 -1.71 10.97
N VAL A 98 -12.10 -2.51 10.00
CA VAL A 98 -12.68 -2.49 8.64
C VAL A 98 -13.44 -3.77 8.29
N ARG A 99 -13.45 -4.75 9.19
CA ARG A 99 -14.07 -6.06 8.96
C ARG A 99 -15.55 -5.96 8.56
N ALA A 100 -16.35 -5.24 9.32
CA ALA A 100 -17.77 -5.09 9.04
C ALA A 100 -18.04 -4.50 7.64
N MET A 101 -17.24 -3.53 7.22
CA MET A 101 -17.38 -2.89 5.90
C MET A 101 -16.99 -3.84 4.76
N THR A 102 -15.96 -4.67 4.96
CA THR A 102 -15.51 -5.65 3.97
C THR A 102 -16.42 -6.87 3.88
N GLU A 103 -16.98 -7.31 5.01
CA GLU A 103 -17.93 -8.42 5.05
C GLU A 103 -19.27 -8.11 4.40
N GLU A 104 -19.63 -6.84 4.22
CA GLU A 104 -20.80 -6.41 3.46
C GLU A 104 -20.65 -6.55 1.94
N ASP A 105 -19.42 -6.71 1.46
CA ASP A 105 -19.12 -6.76 0.02
C ASP A 105 -19.76 -7.98 -0.66
N PRO A 106 -20.60 -7.80 -1.69
CA PRO A 106 -21.25 -8.92 -2.36
C PRO A 106 -20.32 -9.93 -3.00
N ALA A 107 -19.14 -9.50 -3.46
CA ALA A 107 -18.15 -10.41 -4.04
C ALA A 107 -17.49 -11.29 -2.97
N ILE A 108 -17.36 -10.78 -1.74
CA ILE A 108 -16.86 -11.54 -0.60
C ILE A 108 -17.97 -12.45 -0.05
N LYS A 109 -19.17 -11.89 0.17
CA LYS A 109 -20.35 -12.66 0.65
C LYS A 109 -20.69 -13.85 -0.23
N SER A 110 -20.61 -13.70 -1.53
CA SER A 110 -20.91 -14.77 -2.49
C SER A 110 -19.80 -15.83 -2.58
N GLY A 111 -18.66 -15.62 -1.93
CA GLY A 111 -17.50 -16.48 -2.06
C GLY A 111 -16.78 -16.39 -3.42
N ARG A 112 -17.10 -15.36 -4.21
CA ARG A 112 -16.39 -15.10 -5.46
C ARG A 112 -14.99 -14.60 -5.21
N LEU A 113 -14.82 -13.76 -4.18
CA LEU A 113 -13.53 -13.29 -3.67
C LEU A 113 -13.35 -13.72 -2.22
N VAL A 114 -12.12 -13.95 -1.85
CA VAL A 114 -11.67 -14.08 -0.46
C VAL A 114 -10.74 -12.91 -0.16
N LEU A 115 -10.98 -12.26 0.97
CA LEU A 115 -10.15 -11.15 1.46
C LEU A 115 -9.31 -11.62 2.65
N GLU A 116 -8.00 -11.54 2.48
CA GLU A 116 -7.00 -11.72 3.52
C GLU A 116 -6.51 -10.35 3.98
N MET A 117 -6.51 -10.08 5.28
CA MET A 117 -6.15 -8.77 5.83
C MET A 117 -5.00 -8.87 6.83
N HIS A 118 -4.04 -7.96 6.71
CA HIS A 118 -2.85 -7.89 7.55
C HIS A 118 -2.61 -6.47 8.04
N PRO A 119 -2.23 -6.27 9.33
CA PRO A 119 -1.58 -5.02 9.73
C PRO A 119 -0.29 -4.83 8.94
N TRP A 120 -0.13 -3.64 8.37
CA TRP A 120 1.03 -3.32 7.53
C TRP A 120 1.70 -2.03 8.01
N TYR A 121 2.92 -2.16 8.51
CA TYR A 121 3.70 -1.03 9.01
C TYR A 121 4.49 -0.40 7.85
N ALA A 122 4.15 0.83 7.50
CA ALA A 122 4.69 1.54 6.33
C ALA A 122 4.84 3.04 6.60
N ALA A 123 5.45 3.76 5.66
CA ALA A 123 5.58 5.20 5.73
C ALA A 123 4.20 5.87 5.85
N ALA A 124 4.09 6.81 6.79
CA ALA A 124 2.87 7.57 7.01
C ALA A 124 2.56 8.51 5.82
N GLY A 125 1.30 8.90 5.69
CA GLY A 125 0.86 9.84 4.65
C GLY A 125 0.57 9.19 3.30
N LEU A 126 0.39 7.87 3.26
CA LEU A 126 -0.05 7.19 2.04
C LEU A 126 -1.40 7.74 1.57
N ARG A 127 -1.45 8.15 0.31
CA ARG A 127 -2.66 8.66 -0.33
C ARG A 127 -2.59 8.48 -1.84
N VAL A 128 -3.72 8.46 -2.49
CA VAL A 128 -3.80 8.51 -3.95
C VAL A 128 -3.58 9.95 -4.41
N ASN A 129 -2.62 10.16 -5.31
CA ASN A 129 -2.44 11.46 -5.95
C ASN A 129 -3.58 11.67 -6.97
N ASP A 130 -4.44 12.65 -6.73
CA ASP A 130 -5.41 13.08 -7.74
C ASP A 130 -4.67 13.88 -8.83
N PRO A 131 -4.70 13.44 -10.10
CA PRO A 131 -4.05 14.16 -11.20
C PRO A 131 -4.52 15.61 -11.37
N LYS A 132 -5.74 15.93 -10.87
CA LYS A 132 -6.29 17.28 -10.90
C LYS A 132 -5.71 18.20 -9.83
N THR A 133 -5.11 17.64 -8.78
CA THR A 133 -4.48 18.37 -7.67
C THR A 133 -2.95 18.33 -7.71
N ALA A 134 -2.36 17.53 -8.58
CA ALA A 134 -0.93 17.53 -8.83
C ALA A 134 -0.54 18.83 -9.56
N LYS A 135 0.07 19.77 -8.81
CA LYS A 135 0.68 20.99 -9.35
C LYS A 135 2.15 20.75 -9.61
#